data_d9587df2a8b2cc821627145094386322
#
_entry.id   d9587df2a8b2cc821627145094386322
#
_cell.length_a   1.000
_cell.length_b   1.000
_cell.length_c   1.000
_cell.angle_alpha   90.00
_cell.angle_beta   90.00
_cell.angle_gamma   90.00
#
_symmetry.space_group_name_H-M   'P 1'
#
loop_
_entity.id
_entity.type
_entity.pdbx_description
1 polymer ?
#
loop_
_entity_poly.entity_id
_entity_poly.type
_entity_poly.pdbx_seq_one_letter_code
_entity_poly.pdbx_strand_id
1 'polypeptide(L)'
;MKNQKENTNSGHSSDEKIIDALTPHCSFRASDGLKERVLVEARRETEKENRRTKPLFTRLRAAAAFAAAAAVLLALFVINPAEMYRANAAGRLLDAAAEIFGSTPSFGMTIEVRTLPQENFSYIDADAKFVRHSLTVEPSTGRWRLAKPKRVAVSDGSDVRVYNPETALGTIFPAGSMGVIEDFAQILDPYMMLLQEEARVRGNRNYSCQKVVAGDVITLTVNAPAEGDFANDYLRNTSISESDTRRAYRFDRESGRLLEMQIDLWRDKKAVTILRITDIAYGKPVDEAAFAAPAGIEWLDRRTDSPADGESQFVGITPEQAVERMFTAMRTWDESVLKEILAYYHLDALKRTYEGCRLIAHKQHFRSGTYGGVFVPCRILFADGRKEDIVVAVRNDNERGRWLADGGI
;
A
#
# COMPACT_ATOMS: atom_id res chain seq x y z
N MET A 1 72.03 8.24 -22.24
CA MET A 1 71.20 7.03 -22.52
C MET A 1 69.76 7.39 -22.28
N LYS A 2 68.88 7.00 -23.19
CA LYS A 2 67.62 7.57 -23.55
C LYS A 2 66.49 7.54 -22.40
N ASN A 3 65.96 8.77 -22.17
CA ASN A 3 64.68 9.00 -21.49
C ASN A 3 63.53 8.52 -22.38
N GLN A 4 62.65 7.66 -21.84
CA GLN A 4 61.30 7.49 -22.35
C GLN A 4 60.35 8.25 -21.43
N LYS A 5 59.69 9.28 -21.96
CA LYS A 5 58.53 9.94 -21.38
C LYS A 5 57.32 9.13 -21.79
N GLU A 6 56.65 8.51 -20.83
CA GLU A 6 55.28 8.02 -21.02
C GLU A 6 54.30 9.21 -20.93
N ASN A 7 53.61 9.42 -22.02
CA ASN A 7 52.59 10.44 -22.19
C ASN A 7 51.26 9.79 -21.92
N THR A 8 50.77 9.85 -20.67
CA THR A 8 49.42 9.43 -20.31
C THR A 8 48.44 10.51 -20.73
N ASN A 9 47.88 10.33 -21.91
CA ASN A 9 46.81 11.15 -22.45
C ASN A 9 45.50 10.71 -21.78
N SER A 10 45.06 11.38 -20.70
CA SER A 10 43.75 11.22 -20.06
C SER A 10 42.72 11.90 -20.93
N GLY A 11 42.26 11.21 -21.95
CA GLY A 11 41.09 11.60 -22.71
C GLY A 11 39.85 11.41 -21.84
N HIS A 12 39.38 12.46 -21.17
CA HIS A 12 38.04 12.50 -20.69
C HIS A 12 37.08 12.30 -21.88
N SER A 13 36.26 11.26 -21.81
CA SER A 13 35.30 10.93 -22.85
C SER A 13 34.37 12.13 -23.08
N SER A 14 34.01 12.39 -24.34
CA SER A 14 33.01 13.43 -24.67
C SER A 14 31.70 13.26 -23.91
N ASP A 15 31.43 12.05 -23.48
CA ASP A 15 30.21 11.66 -22.73
C ASP A 15 30.21 12.24 -21.30
N GLU A 16 31.37 12.31 -20.61
CA GLU A 16 31.49 12.93 -19.28
C GLU A 16 31.27 14.44 -19.33
N LYS A 17 31.74 15.11 -20.40
CA LYS A 17 31.52 16.57 -20.59
C LYS A 17 30.04 16.92 -20.82
N ILE A 18 29.29 16.05 -21.48
CA ILE A 18 27.84 16.24 -21.67
C ILE A 18 27.10 16.03 -20.36
N ILE A 19 27.50 15.04 -19.56
CA ILE A 19 26.90 14.76 -18.24
C ILE A 19 27.19 15.91 -17.27
N ASP A 20 28.41 16.42 -17.22
CA ASP A 20 28.77 17.54 -16.36
C ASP A 20 28.09 18.87 -16.76
N ALA A 21 27.80 19.09 -18.02
CA ALA A 21 27.10 20.29 -18.50
C ALA A 21 25.58 20.25 -18.12
N LEU A 22 25.01 19.08 -17.93
CA LEU A 22 23.59 18.90 -17.55
C LEU A 22 23.37 18.81 -16.05
N THR A 23 24.42 18.54 -15.26
CA THR A 23 24.33 18.30 -13.80
C THR A 23 23.96 19.52 -12.95
N PRO A 24 24.29 20.79 -13.30
CA PRO A 24 23.99 21.93 -12.44
C PRO A 24 22.51 22.31 -12.34
N HIS A 25 21.65 21.80 -13.23
CA HIS A 25 20.25 22.25 -13.31
C HIS A 25 19.20 21.15 -13.10
N CYS A 26 19.61 19.88 -12.95
CA CYS A 26 18.69 18.77 -12.76
C CYS A 26 19.18 17.85 -11.65
N SER A 27 18.53 17.89 -10.48
CA SER A 27 18.72 16.92 -9.39
C SER A 27 18.12 15.52 -9.71
N PHE A 28 17.94 15.19 -10.97
CA PHE A 28 17.34 13.94 -11.44
C PHE A 28 18.43 12.90 -11.74
N ARG A 29 18.46 11.81 -10.98
CA ARG A 29 19.19 10.59 -11.36
C ARG A 29 18.30 9.75 -12.29
N ALA A 30 18.57 9.84 -13.60
CA ALA A 30 17.97 8.88 -14.53
C ALA A 30 18.35 7.45 -14.13
N SER A 31 17.42 6.50 -14.25
CA SER A 31 17.73 5.09 -14.01
C SER A 31 18.87 4.64 -14.94
N ASP A 32 19.77 3.77 -14.43
CA ASP A 32 20.95 3.33 -15.20
C ASP A 32 20.55 2.70 -16.54
N GLY A 33 19.39 2.04 -16.62
CA GLY A 33 18.87 1.50 -17.87
C GLY A 33 18.35 2.54 -18.88
N LEU A 34 18.08 3.78 -18.47
CA LEU A 34 17.73 4.87 -19.37
C LEU A 34 19.01 5.52 -19.92
N LYS A 35 20.03 5.69 -19.07
CA LYS A 35 21.35 6.21 -19.47
C LYS A 35 21.98 5.30 -20.51
N GLU A 36 21.94 3.99 -20.29
CA GLU A 36 22.54 3.01 -21.19
C GLU A 36 21.84 2.97 -22.56
N ARG A 37 20.50 3.06 -22.59
CA ARG A 37 19.76 3.15 -23.85
C ARG A 37 20.05 4.43 -24.64
N VAL A 38 20.16 5.56 -23.97
CA VAL A 38 20.51 6.85 -24.62
C VAL A 38 21.93 6.82 -25.14
N LEU A 39 22.89 6.24 -24.41
CA LEU A 39 24.31 6.13 -24.85
C LEU A 39 24.47 5.13 -26.01
N VAL A 40 23.71 4.01 -26.00
CA VAL A 40 23.74 3.03 -27.11
C VAL A 40 23.14 3.63 -28.38
N GLU A 41 22.07 4.40 -28.30
CA GLU A 41 21.47 5.05 -29.47
C GLU A 41 22.38 6.18 -30.02
N ALA A 42 22.96 6.98 -29.14
CA ALA A 42 23.96 8.02 -29.54
C ALA A 42 25.22 7.42 -30.22
N ARG A 43 25.73 6.28 -29.75
CA ARG A 43 26.84 5.56 -30.40
C ARG A 43 26.45 4.98 -31.75
N ARG A 44 25.23 4.42 -31.89
CA ARG A 44 24.72 3.93 -33.18
C ARG A 44 24.60 5.02 -34.23
N GLU A 45 24.21 6.21 -33.85
CA GLU A 45 24.11 7.36 -34.76
C GLU A 45 25.50 7.84 -35.20
N THR A 46 26.47 7.93 -34.27
CA THR A 46 27.86 8.31 -34.58
C THR A 46 28.60 7.29 -35.45
N GLU A 47 28.33 5.99 -35.30
CA GLU A 47 28.92 4.94 -36.16
C GLU A 47 28.34 4.94 -37.58
N LYS A 48 27.07 5.32 -37.77
CA LYS A 48 26.45 5.50 -39.09
C LYS A 48 27.01 6.70 -39.83
N GLU A 49 27.37 7.76 -39.13
CA GLU A 49 27.94 9.00 -39.69
C GLU A 49 29.36 8.80 -40.23
N ASN A 50 30.18 7.97 -39.57
CA ASN A 50 31.56 7.69 -39.99
C ASN A 50 31.72 6.83 -41.26
N ARG A 51 30.63 6.28 -41.83
CA ARG A 51 30.68 5.43 -43.04
C ARG A 51 30.31 6.11 -44.35
N ARG A 52 30.01 7.43 -44.38
CA ARG A 52 29.63 8.13 -45.60
C ARG A 52 30.38 9.46 -45.76
N THR A 53 31.47 9.43 -46.56
CA THR A 53 32.13 10.61 -47.05
C THR A 53 31.45 11.18 -48.31
N LYS A 54 31.11 12.47 -48.22
CA LYS A 54 31.06 13.54 -49.26
C LYS A 54 29.78 14.40 -49.27
N PRO A 55 29.73 15.62 -49.81
CA PRO A 55 29.37 16.84 -49.08
C PRO A 55 27.88 17.18 -49.15
N LEU A 56 27.15 16.73 -48.15
CA LEU A 56 25.75 17.12 -47.88
C LEU A 56 25.66 17.87 -46.52
N PHE A 57 26.76 18.48 -46.09
CA PHE A 57 27.01 18.94 -44.73
C PHE A 57 26.05 20.01 -44.19
N THR A 58 25.42 20.81 -45.04
CA THR A 58 24.51 21.88 -44.58
C THR A 58 23.08 21.41 -44.33
N ARG A 59 22.58 20.46 -45.12
CA ARG A 59 21.24 19.88 -44.93
C ARG A 59 21.18 18.86 -43.78
N LEU A 60 22.26 18.12 -43.55
CA LEU A 60 22.37 17.16 -42.46
C LEU A 60 22.52 17.86 -41.08
N ARG A 61 23.21 18.98 -40.99
CA ARG A 61 23.28 19.77 -39.75
C ARG A 61 21.92 20.37 -39.36
N ALA A 62 21.11 20.80 -40.33
CA ALA A 62 19.75 21.25 -40.07
C ALA A 62 18.84 20.09 -39.64
N ALA A 63 18.96 18.93 -40.28
CA ALA A 63 18.18 17.74 -39.90
C ALA A 63 18.56 17.16 -38.49
N ALA A 64 19.86 17.14 -38.17
CA ALA A 64 20.34 16.75 -36.84
C ALA A 64 19.94 17.75 -35.76
N ALA A 65 19.97 19.05 -36.04
CA ALA A 65 19.50 20.08 -35.14
C ALA A 65 17.95 19.98 -34.91
N PHE A 66 17.18 19.67 -35.96
CA PHE A 66 15.73 19.40 -35.85
C PHE A 66 15.46 18.11 -35.10
N ALA A 67 16.21 17.03 -35.32
CA ALA A 67 16.06 15.78 -34.57
C ALA A 67 16.45 15.95 -33.09
N ALA A 68 17.49 16.69 -32.77
CA ALA A 68 17.88 17.02 -31.41
C ALA A 68 16.85 17.94 -30.74
N ALA A 69 16.32 18.94 -31.44
CA ALA A 69 15.23 19.78 -30.92
C ALA A 69 13.92 18.99 -30.73
N ALA A 70 13.59 18.09 -31.65
CA ALA A 70 12.43 17.19 -31.52
C ALA A 70 12.61 16.19 -30.36
N ALA A 71 13.82 15.66 -30.14
CA ALA A 71 14.13 14.78 -29.01
C ALA A 71 14.08 15.55 -27.68
N VAL A 72 14.55 16.79 -27.64
CA VAL A 72 14.42 17.66 -26.46
C VAL A 72 12.96 18.05 -26.22
N LEU A 73 12.19 18.37 -27.26
CA LEU A 73 10.76 18.64 -27.13
C LEU A 73 9.98 17.38 -26.71
N LEU A 74 10.32 16.21 -27.25
CA LEU A 74 9.73 14.93 -26.82
C LEU A 74 10.12 14.60 -25.38
N ALA A 75 11.36 14.84 -24.98
CA ALA A 75 11.81 14.70 -23.59
C ALA A 75 11.08 15.70 -22.65
N LEU A 76 10.90 16.96 -23.09
CA LEU A 76 10.14 17.95 -22.35
C LEU A 76 8.63 17.64 -22.32
N PHE A 77 8.09 17.00 -23.36
CA PHE A 77 6.69 16.55 -23.39
C PHE A 77 6.46 15.31 -22.53
N VAL A 78 7.48 14.41 -22.46
CA VAL A 78 7.47 13.21 -21.59
C VAL A 78 7.78 13.58 -20.14
N ILE A 79 8.59 14.62 -19.91
CA ILE A 79 8.89 15.17 -18.58
C ILE A 79 8.08 16.46 -18.47
N ASN A 80 6.85 16.36 -17.94
CA ASN A 80 6.08 17.57 -17.63
C ASN A 80 6.75 18.29 -16.44
N PRO A 81 7.62 19.31 -16.66
CA PRO A 81 8.40 19.94 -15.58
C PRO A 81 7.49 20.64 -14.57
N ALA A 82 6.27 21.04 -14.98
CA ALA A 82 5.30 21.64 -14.10
C ALA A 82 4.70 20.62 -13.11
N GLU A 83 4.47 19.38 -13.57
CA GLU A 83 3.99 18.31 -12.68
C GLU A 83 5.09 17.85 -11.73
N MET A 84 6.33 17.74 -12.21
CA MET A 84 7.47 17.41 -11.36
C MET A 84 7.73 18.48 -10.29
N TYR A 85 7.58 19.76 -10.64
CA TYR A 85 7.68 20.85 -9.66
C TYR A 85 6.55 20.79 -8.63
N ARG A 86 5.30 20.49 -9.06
CA ARG A 86 4.15 20.30 -8.18
C ARG A 86 4.33 19.10 -7.27
N ALA A 87 4.79 17.98 -7.79
CA ALA A 87 5.09 16.76 -7.03
C ALA A 87 6.16 17.03 -5.95
N ASN A 88 7.24 17.73 -6.29
CA ASN A 88 8.29 18.09 -5.34
C ASN A 88 7.79 19.06 -4.25
N ALA A 89 6.93 20.02 -4.62
CA ALA A 89 6.35 20.95 -3.65
C ALA A 89 5.34 20.26 -2.73
N ALA A 90 4.56 19.30 -3.25
CA ALA A 90 3.67 18.44 -2.49
C ALA A 90 4.46 17.53 -1.54
N GLY A 91 5.51 16.87 -2.05
CA GLY A 91 6.37 16.00 -1.27
C GLY A 91 7.00 16.70 -0.05
N ARG A 92 7.52 17.91 -0.21
CA ARG A 92 8.06 18.67 0.94
C ARG A 92 7.01 19.01 2.00
N LEU A 93 5.77 19.23 1.60
CA LEU A 93 4.70 19.53 2.55
C LEU A 93 4.28 18.27 3.33
N LEU A 94 4.21 17.13 2.64
CA LEU A 94 3.89 15.84 3.25
C LEU A 94 5.01 15.39 4.21
N ASP A 95 6.26 15.55 3.80
CA ASP A 95 7.44 15.24 4.59
C ASP A 95 7.51 16.06 5.89
N ALA A 96 7.35 17.39 5.80
CA ALA A 96 7.30 18.28 6.96
C ALA A 96 6.17 17.91 7.94
N ALA A 97 4.99 17.55 7.42
CA ALA A 97 3.88 17.13 8.26
C ALA A 97 4.13 15.76 8.90
N ALA A 98 4.81 14.85 8.20
CA ALA A 98 5.24 13.57 8.76
C ALA A 98 6.21 13.77 9.93
N GLU A 99 7.23 14.62 9.79
CA GLU A 99 8.18 14.95 10.85
C GLU A 99 7.47 15.48 12.13
N ILE A 100 6.40 16.27 11.96
CA ILE A 100 5.60 16.76 13.09
C ILE A 100 4.94 15.61 13.84
N PHE A 101 4.34 14.63 13.12
CA PHE A 101 3.77 13.46 13.78
C PHE A 101 4.83 12.60 14.48
N GLY A 102 5.97 12.36 13.82
CA GLY A 102 7.07 11.58 14.38
C GLY A 102 7.73 12.20 15.61
N SER A 103 7.72 13.54 15.71
CA SER A 103 8.34 14.28 16.83
C SER A 103 7.37 14.63 17.96
N THR A 104 6.07 14.44 17.77
CA THR A 104 5.07 14.77 18.81
C THR A 104 4.99 13.66 19.86
N PRO A 105 4.89 14.00 21.17
CA PRO A 105 4.79 12.98 22.22
C PRO A 105 3.58 12.06 22.07
N SER A 106 2.47 12.63 21.64
CA SER A 106 1.23 11.91 21.40
C SER A 106 0.35 12.66 20.43
N PHE A 107 -0.54 11.94 19.76
CA PHE A 107 -1.62 12.55 18.99
C PHE A 107 -2.89 11.71 19.06
N GLY A 108 -4.02 12.37 18.83
CA GLY A 108 -5.32 11.72 18.69
C GLY A 108 -6.10 12.33 17.56
N MET A 109 -7.02 11.56 16.98
CA MET A 109 -7.88 12.03 15.90
C MET A 109 -9.21 11.28 15.84
N THR A 110 -10.18 11.93 15.24
CA THR A 110 -11.44 11.32 14.81
C THR A 110 -11.33 10.90 13.37
N ILE A 111 -11.70 9.66 13.06
CA ILE A 111 -11.72 9.12 11.71
C ILE A 111 -13.15 8.65 11.43
N GLU A 112 -13.79 9.22 10.43
CA GLU A 112 -15.09 8.80 9.94
C GLU A 112 -14.91 8.02 8.65
N VAL A 113 -15.34 6.75 8.62
CA VAL A 113 -15.22 5.86 7.45
C VAL A 113 -16.60 5.34 7.08
N ARG A 114 -16.91 5.30 5.79
CA ARG A 114 -18.07 4.56 5.29
C ARG A 114 -17.75 3.07 5.34
N THR A 115 -18.32 2.39 6.32
CA THR A 115 -18.06 0.98 6.61
C THR A 115 -19.19 0.41 7.49
N LEU A 116 -19.09 -0.87 7.83
CA LEU A 116 -19.97 -1.51 8.82
C LEU A 116 -19.24 -1.64 10.17
N PRO A 117 -19.94 -1.47 11.30
CA PRO A 117 -19.32 -1.51 12.64
C PRO A 117 -18.58 -2.82 12.95
N GLN A 118 -19.08 -3.97 12.47
CA GLN A 118 -18.53 -5.30 12.72
C GLN A 118 -17.37 -5.69 11.82
N GLU A 119 -17.27 -5.05 10.66
CA GLU A 119 -16.25 -5.40 9.66
C GLU A 119 -14.83 -5.04 10.08
N ASN A 120 -13.83 -5.51 9.35
CA ASN A 120 -12.43 -5.14 9.54
C ASN A 120 -12.24 -3.64 9.39
N PHE A 121 -11.14 -3.12 9.90
CA PHE A 121 -10.83 -1.68 9.81
C PHE A 121 -10.57 -1.25 8.35
N SER A 122 -10.09 -2.14 7.51
CA SER A 122 -9.83 -1.92 6.08
C SER A 122 -11.08 -1.93 5.21
N TYR A 123 -12.19 -2.52 5.69
CA TYR A 123 -13.40 -2.65 4.89
C TYR A 123 -14.08 -1.31 4.66
N ILE A 124 -14.29 -0.99 3.39
CA ILE A 124 -14.96 0.23 2.92
C ILE A 124 -16.18 -0.16 2.09
N ASP A 125 -17.28 0.51 2.37
CA ASP A 125 -18.50 0.43 1.59
C ASP A 125 -19.02 1.85 1.32
N ALA A 126 -18.92 2.29 0.08
CA ALA A 126 -19.32 3.63 -0.34
C ALA A 126 -20.81 3.93 -0.11
N ASP A 127 -21.65 2.90 -0.03
CA ASP A 127 -23.10 3.01 0.20
C ASP A 127 -23.46 2.95 1.69
N ALA A 128 -22.52 2.53 2.56
CA ALA A 128 -22.72 2.51 4.00
C ALA A 128 -22.74 3.91 4.62
N LYS A 129 -23.23 3.99 5.85
CA LYS A 129 -23.15 5.19 6.67
C LYS A 129 -21.73 5.37 7.21
N PHE A 130 -21.38 6.60 7.59
CA PHE A 130 -20.14 6.85 8.31
C PHE A 130 -20.17 6.17 9.69
N VAL A 131 -19.10 5.45 9.99
CA VAL A 131 -18.81 4.92 11.31
C VAL A 131 -17.63 5.69 11.88
N ARG A 132 -17.82 6.24 13.07
CA ARG A 132 -16.78 7.02 13.75
C ARG A 132 -15.79 6.07 14.41
N HIS A 133 -14.51 6.32 14.14
CA HIS A 133 -13.37 5.70 14.80
C HIS A 133 -12.65 6.76 15.63
N SER A 134 -12.01 6.34 16.71
CA SER A 134 -11.07 7.16 17.46
C SER A 134 -9.69 6.53 17.39
N LEU A 135 -8.68 7.32 17.05
CA LEU A 135 -7.28 6.92 17.09
C LEU A 135 -6.56 7.73 18.16
N THR A 136 -5.72 7.06 18.95
CA THR A 136 -4.77 7.66 19.89
C THR A 136 -3.43 6.95 19.74
N VAL A 137 -2.34 7.70 19.64
CA VAL A 137 -0.99 7.18 19.42
C VAL A 137 0.01 7.89 20.29
N GLU A 138 0.98 7.14 20.81
CA GLU A 138 2.21 7.61 21.43
C GLU A 138 3.41 7.09 20.63
N PRO A 139 3.95 7.85 19.68
CA PRO A 139 4.98 7.37 18.77
C PRO A 139 6.25 6.86 19.47
N SER A 140 6.66 7.53 20.53
CA SER A 140 7.91 7.18 21.26
C SER A 140 7.86 5.84 21.99
N THR A 141 6.67 5.35 22.34
CA THR A 141 6.45 4.08 23.04
C THR A 141 5.92 2.98 22.14
N GLY A 142 5.51 3.32 20.91
CA GLY A 142 4.83 2.41 20.00
C GLY A 142 3.41 2.02 20.46
N ARG A 143 2.86 2.73 21.45
CA ARG A 143 1.50 2.47 21.96
C ARG A 143 0.47 3.18 21.12
N TRP A 144 -0.60 2.49 20.79
CA TRP A 144 -1.71 3.06 20.04
C TRP A 144 -3.02 2.34 20.31
N ARG A 145 -4.13 3.03 20.07
CA ARG A 145 -5.49 2.49 20.13
C ARG A 145 -6.34 3.03 19.00
N LEU A 146 -6.92 2.11 18.23
CA LEU A 146 -7.95 2.39 17.24
C LEU A 146 -9.26 1.73 17.67
N ALA A 147 -10.36 2.48 17.74
CA ALA A 147 -11.63 1.95 18.19
C ALA A 147 -12.80 2.42 17.32
N LYS A 148 -13.68 1.50 16.99
CA LYS A 148 -15.02 1.72 16.48
C LYS A 148 -16.03 0.90 17.28
N PRO A 149 -17.37 1.08 17.13
CA PRO A 149 -18.36 0.52 18.06
C PRO A 149 -18.21 -0.96 18.37
N LYS A 150 -17.93 -1.79 17.35
CA LYS A 150 -17.87 -3.27 17.51
C LYS A 150 -16.46 -3.84 17.35
N ARG A 151 -15.43 -3.00 17.25
CA ARG A 151 -14.07 -3.46 17.03
C ARG A 151 -13.06 -2.49 17.60
N VAL A 152 -12.16 -3.02 18.40
CA VAL A 152 -11.05 -2.25 18.99
C VAL A 152 -9.76 -2.97 18.70
N ALA A 153 -8.75 -2.20 18.26
CA ALA A 153 -7.37 -2.65 18.17
C ALA A 153 -6.53 -1.78 19.10
N VAL A 154 -5.65 -2.41 19.87
CA VAL A 154 -4.77 -1.71 20.80
C VAL A 154 -3.39 -2.36 20.79
N SER A 155 -2.36 -1.52 20.82
CA SER A 155 -0.97 -1.94 21.07
C SER A 155 -0.47 -1.30 22.36
N ASP A 156 0.18 -2.11 23.19
CA ASP A 156 0.92 -1.64 24.37
C ASP A 156 2.42 -1.43 24.09
N GLY A 157 2.82 -1.53 22.82
CA GLY A 157 4.22 -1.45 22.36
C GLY A 157 4.90 -2.82 22.24
N SER A 158 4.32 -3.88 22.84
CA SER A 158 4.84 -5.26 22.74
C SER A 158 3.96 -6.19 21.93
N ASP A 159 2.65 -6.01 22.06
CA ASP A 159 1.64 -6.85 21.40
C ASP A 159 0.57 -5.99 20.74
N VAL A 160 -0.10 -6.57 19.74
CA VAL A 160 -1.33 -6.01 19.17
C VAL A 160 -2.51 -6.88 19.57
N ARG A 161 -3.51 -6.29 20.20
CA ARG A 161 -4.76 -6.94 20.64
C ARG A 161 -5.94 -6.40 19.85
N VAL A 162 -6.63 -7.25 19.13
CA VAL A 162 -7.85 -6.89 18.39
C VAL A 162 -9.01 -7.63 19.01
N TYR A 163 -10.07 -6.92 19.39
CA TYR A 163 -11.22 -7.54 20.06
C TYR A 163 -12.55 -6.87 19.69
N ASN A 164 -13.62 -7.64 19.86
CA ASN A 164 -14.98 -7.13 19.79
C ASN A 164 -15.54 -7.00 21.21
N PRO A 165 -15.86 -5.78 21.68
CA PRO A 165 -16.34 -5.56 23.04
C PRO A 165 -17.74 -6.13 23.30
N GLU A 166 -18.56 -6.41 22.26
CA GLU A 166 -19.90 -6.98 22.42
C GLU A 166 -19.86 -8.51 22.58
N THR A 167 -18.99 -9.19 21.84
CA THR A 167 -18.87 -10.66 21.92
C THR A 167 -17.85 -11.13 22.94
N ALA A 168 -17.03 -10.21 23.47
CA ALA A 168 -15.91 -10.48 24.36
C ALA A 168 -14.89 -11.49 23.77
N LEU A 169 -14.74 -11.54 22.46
CA LEU A 169 -13.75 -12.35 21.75
C LEU A 169 -12.64 -11.46 21.20
N GLY A 170 -11.40 -11.91 21.31
CA GLY A 170 -10.24 -11.17 20.85
C GLY A 170 -9.08 -12.05 20.39
N THR A 171 -8.13 -11.45 19.68
CA THR A 171 -6.92 -12.10 19.20
C THR A 171 -5.71 -11.25 19.59
N ILE A 172 -4.65 -11.90 20.06
CA ILE A 172 -3.36 -11.29 20.37
C ILE A 172 -2.39 -11.65 19.26
N PHE A 173 -1.74 -10.64 18.70
CA PHE A 173 -0.72 -10.76 17.68
C PHE A 173 0.63 -10.24 18.19
N PRO A 174 1.76 -10.71 17.68
CA PRO A 174 3.07 -10.15 18.03
C PRO A 174 3.19 -8.69 17.59
N ALA A 175 4.06 -7.93 18.23
CA ALA A 175 4.40 -6.57 17.80
C ALA A 175 4.83 -6.55 16.34
N GLY A 176 4.41 -5.52 15.62
CA GLY A 176 4.70 -5.39 14.19
C GLY A 176 3.78 -6.18 13.27
N SER A 177 2.85 -6.98 13.79
CA SER A 177 1.81 -7.66 13.00
C SER A 177 0.75 -6.68 12.48
N MET A 178 1.22 -5.67 11.74
CA MET A 178 0.34 -4.68 11.11
C MET A 178 -0.56 -5.28 10.03
N GLY A 179 -0.24 -6.48 9.51
CA GLY A 179 -0.99 -7.17 8.46
C GLY A 179 -2.46 -7.46 8.77
N VAL A 180 -2.85 -7.44 10.04
CA VAL A 180 -4.26 -7.55 10.44
C VAL A 180 -5.06 -6.27 10.19
N ILE A 181 -4.36 -5.16 9.91
CA ILE A 181 -4.92 -3.82 9.77
C ILE A 181 -4.32 -3.13 8.54
N GLU A 182 -3.87 -3.91 7.55
CA GLU A 182 -2.99 -3.47 6.46
C GLU A 182 -3.44 -2.17 5.77
N ASP A 183 -4.70 -2.06 5.39
CA ASP A 183 -5.19 -0.84 4.73
C ASP A 183 -5.33 0.35 5.69
N PHE A 184 -5.59 0.09 6.97
CA PHE A 184 -5.61 1.12 8.01
C PHE A 184 -4.25 1.39 8.62
N ALA A 185 -3.23 0.59 8.34
CA ALA A 185 -1.87 0.85 8.80
C ALA A 185 -1.39 2.25 8.36
N GLN A 186 -1.79 2.69 7.19
CA GLN A 186 -1.53 4.04 6.69
C GLN A 186 -2.16 5.13 7.57
N ILE A 187 -3.29 4.84 8.23
CA ILE A 187 -4.02 5.79 9.09
C ILE A 187 -3.60 5.63 10.55
N LEU A 188 -3.18 4.44 10.95
CA LEU A 188 -2.66 4.17 12.30
C LEU A 188 -1.31 4.81 12.55
N ASP A 189 -0.51 4.94 11.51
CA ASP A 189 0.75 5.66 11.55
C ASP A 189 0.74 6.81 10.54
N PRO A 190 0.22 7.99 10.92
CA PRO A 190 0.20 9.17 10.06
C PRO A 190 1.57 9.59 9.56
N TYR A 191 2.62 9.31 10.32
CA TYR A 191 4.00 9.54 9.88
C TYR A 191 4.30 8.67 8.64
N MET A 192 4.09 7.36 8.73
CA MET A 192 4.30 6.45 7.60
C MET A 192 3.32 6.70 6.46
N MET A 193 2.06 7.03 6.76
CA MET A 193 1.06 7.40 5.76
C MET A 193 1.53 8.57 4.90
N LEU A 194 2.00 9.65 5.52
CA LEU A 194 2.45 10.85 4.81
C LEU A 194 3.73 10.58 4.04
N LEU A 195 4.67 9.78 4.57
CA LEU A 195 5.89 9.37 3.87
C LEU A 195 5.58 8.49 2.66
N GLN A 196 4.65 7.55 2.78
CA GLN A 196 4.24 6.71 1.65
C GLN A 196 3.55 7.53 0.56
N GLU A 197 2.69 8.48 0.95
CA GLU A 197 2.07 9.39 0.00
C GLU A 197 3.10 10.29 -0.70
N GLU A 198 4.08 10.79 0.05
CA GLU A 198 5.22 11.54 -0.49
C GLU A 198 5.99 10.72 -1.53
N ALA A 199 6.35 9.49 -1.20
CA ALA A 199 7.07 8.59 -2.10
C ALA A 199 6.26 8.29 -3.38
N ARG A 200 4.95 8.04 -3.25
CA ARG A 200 4.04 7.80 -4.37
C ARG A 200 3.92 9.02 -5.27
N VAL A 201 3.71 10.19 -4.70
CA VAL A 201 3.60 11.47 -5.43
C VAL A 201 4.88 11.77 -6.21
N ARG A 202 6.06 11.49 -5.64
CA ARG A 202 7.35 11.68 -6.34
C ARG A 202 7.66 10.58 -7.35
N GLY A 203 7.30 9.34 -7.05
CA GLY A 203 7.70 8.16 -7.82
C GLY A 203 6.73 7.74 -8.93
N ASN A 204 5.46 8.09 -8.84
CA ASN A 204 4.42 7.61 -9.75
C ASN A 204 3.85 8.72 -10.61
N ARG A 205 4.09 8.66 -11.93
CA ARG A 205 3.63 9.66 -12.91
C ARG A 205 2.11 9.73 -13.08
N ASN A 206 1.39 8.70 -12.63
CA ASN A 206 -0.07 8.67 -12.71
C ASN A 206 -0.72 9.45 -11.56
N TYR A 207 0.06 9.88 -10.57
CA TYR A 207 -0.38 10.75 -9.49
C TYR A 207 -0.33 12.20 -9.95
N SER A 208 -1.40 12.95 -9.70
CA SER A 208 -1.41 14.39 -9.96
C SER A 208 -1.70 15.17 -8.68
N CYS A 209 -1.01 16.31 -8.51
CA CYS A 209 -1.09 17.11 -7.31
C CYS A 209 -1.48 18.55 -7.62
N GLN A 210 -2.34 19.11 -6.77
CA GLN A 210 -2.70 20.52 -6.77
C GLN A 210 -2.55 21.11 -5.36
N LYS A 211 -1.85 22.24 -5.25
CA LYS A 211 -1.70 22.99 -4.01
C LYS A 211 -2.46 24.32 -4.12
N VAL A 212 -3.28 24.61 -3.14
CA VAL A 212 -4.00 25.89 -3.01
C VAL A 212 -3.69 26.47 -1.62
N VAL A 213 -3.42 27.76 -1.55
CA VAL A 213 -3.23 28.49 -0.29
C VAL A 213 -4.38 29.49 -0.14
N ALA A 214 -5.11 29.38 0.95
CA ALA A 214 -6.24 30.26 1.26
C ALA A 214 -6.15 30.69 2.74
N GLY A 215 -5.76 31.93 2.99
CA GLY A 215 -5.49 32.44 4.34
C GLY A 215 -4.40 31.62 5.03
N ASP A 216 -4.72 31.10 6.20
CA ASP A 216 -3.82 30.31 7.05
C ASP A 216 -3.84 28.81 6.75
N VAL A 217 -4.53 28.39 5.68
CA VAL A 217 -4.66 26.98 5.31
C VAL A 217 -4.02 26.72 3.95
N ILE A 218 -3.22 25.66 3.91
CA ILE A 218 -2.71 25.05 2.68
C ILE A 218 -3.54 23.79 2.41
N THR A 219 -4.19 23.72 1.25
CA THR A 219 -4.85 22.50 0.78
C THR A 219 -4.01 21.85 -0.30
N LEU A 220 -3.60 20.61 -0.07
CA LEU A 220 -2.98 19.73 -1.05
C LEU A 220 -4.03 18.71 -1.49
N THR A 221 -4.30 18.66 -2.78
CA THR A 221 -5.13 17.62 -3.40
C THR A 221 -4.25 16.69 -4.20
N VAL A 222 -4.37 15.39 -3.95
CA VAL A 222 -3.68 14.31 -4.68
C VAL A 222 -4.75 13.45 -5.34
N ASN A 223 -4.65 13.28 -6.67
CA ASN A 223 -5.45 12.29 -7.38
C ASN A 223 -4.57 11.04 -7.57
N ALA A 224 -5.02 9.94 -7.02
CA ALA A 224 -4.33 8.66 -7.00
C ALA A 224 -5.16 7.62 -7.76
N PRO A 225 -4.60 6.96 -8.77
CA PRO A 225 -5.28 5.85 -9.44
C PRO A 225 -5.32 4.62 -8.52
N ALA A 226 -6.25 3.72 -8.80
CA ALA A 226 -6.30 2.40 -8.18
C ALA A 226 -4.98 1.64 -8.40
N GLU A 227 -4.47 1.02 -7.35
CA GLU A 227 -3.25 0.20 -7.37
C GLU A 227 -3.63 -1.29 -7.42
N GLY A 228 -2.79 -2.10 -8.07
CA GLY A 228 -2.93 -3.56 -8.10
C GLY A 228 -3.22 -4.16 -9.47
N ASP A 229 -3.41 -5.48 -9.47
CA ASP A 229 -3.79 -6.26 -10.65
C ASP A 229 -5.32 -6.30 -10.75
N PHE A 230 -5.86 -5.71 -11.81
CA PHE A 230 -7.28 -5.69 -12.11
C PHE A 230 -7.64 -6.44 -13.40
N ALA A 231 -6.91 -7.52 -13.72
CA ALA A 231 -7.36 -8.50 -14.71
C ALA A 231 -8.71 -9.12 -14.29
N ASN A 232 -8.96 -9.17 -12.97
CA ASN A 232 -10.26 -9.42 -12.35
C ASN A 232 -10.60 -8.26 -11.42
N ASP A 233 -11.77 -7.65 -11.62
CA ASP A 233 -12.23 -6.47 -10.88
C ASP A 233 -12.81 -6.79 -9.48
N TYR A 234 -12.60 -7.99 -8.94
CA TYR A 234 -13.21 -8.44 -7.68
C TYR A 234 -12.95 -7.51 -6.50
N LEU A 235 -11.70 -7.02 -6.36
CA LEU A 235 -11.34 -6.06 -5.33
C LEU A 235 -11.43 -4.60 -5.77
N ARG A 236 -11.75 -4.31 -7.03
CA ARG A 236 -11.85 -2.92 -7.47
C ARG A 236 -12.92 -2.17 -6.68
N ASN A 237 -12.55 -1.00 -6.16
CA ASN A 237 -13.40 -0.15 -5.32
C ASN A 237 -13.81 -0.76 -3.96
N THR A 238 -13.06 -1.73 -3.44
CA THR A 238 -13.30 -2.33 -2.11
C THR A 238 -12.40 -1.77 -1.01
N SER A 239 -11.31 -1.11 -1.38
CA SER A 239 -10.40 -0.45 -0.45
C SER A 239 -9.92 0.91 -1.00
N ILE A 240 -9.18 1.67 -0.20
CA ILE A 240 -8.62 2.97 -0.63
C ILE A 240 -7.55 2.78 -1.70
N SER A 241 -6.68 1.78 -1.54
CA SER A 241 -5.60 1.50 -2.50
C SER A 241 -6.13 0.97 -3.83
N GLU A 242 -7.22 0.23 -3.80
CA GLU A 242 -7.84 -0.43 -4.95
C GLU A 242 -8.91 0.42 -5.65
N SER A 243 -8.93 1.71 -5.34
CA SER A 243 -9.89 2.67 -5.89
C SER A 243 -9.19 3.89 -6.48
N ASP A 244 -9.75 4.42 -7.56
CA ASP A 244 -9.39 5.76 -8.00
C ASP A 244 -9.85 6.77 -6.95
N THR A 245 -8.91 7.48 -6.33
CA THR A 245 -9.18 8.36 -5.21
C THR A 245 -8.75 9.79 -5.47
N ARG A 246 -9.46 10.72 -4.85
CA ARG A 246 -9.01 12.09 -4.61
C ARG A 246 -8.80 12.26 -3.12
N ARG A 247 -7.56 12.56 -2.71
CA ARG A 247 -7.16 12.76 -1.33
C ARG A 247 -6.88 14.23 -1.10
N ALA A 248 -7.56 14.85 -0.16
CA ALA A 248 -7.37 16.25 0.20
C ALA A 248 -6.78 16.36 1.61
N TYR A 249 -5.64 17.00 1.72
CA TYR A 249 -4.92 17.27 2.97
C TYR A 249 -5.00 18.77 3.23
N ARG A 250 -5.40 19.17 4.43
CA ARG A 250 -5.43 20.56 4.87
C ARG A 250 -4.38 20.74 5.97
N PHE A 251 -3.47 21.67 5.74
CA PHE A 251 -2.39 21.96 6.67
C PHE A 251 -2.52 23.40 7.17
N ASP A 252 -2.18 23.60 8.43
CA ASP A 252 -1.91 24.93 8.96
C ASP A 252 -0.66 25.50 8.29
N ARG A 253 -0.76 26.69 7.78
CA ARG A 253 0.29 27.33 6.97
C ARG A 253 1.52 27.69 7.78
N GLU A 254 1.36 28.09 9.02
CA GLU A 254 2.44 28.55 9.89
C GLU A 254 3.19 27.36 10.51
N SER A 255 2.45 26.43 11.11
CA SER A 255 3.02 25.28 11.81
C SER A 255 3.30 24.08 10.95
N GLY A 256 2.72 23.98 9.75
CA GLY A 256 2.78 22.78 8.87
C GLY A 256 1.95 21.59 9.38
N ARG A 257 1.21 21.73 10.48
CA ARG A 257 0.42 20.64 11.06
C ARG A 257 -0.74 20.24 10.14
N LEU A 258 -0.97 18.95 10.00
CA LEU A 258 -2.17 18.43 9.35
C LEU A 258 -3.39 18.80 10.21
N LEU A 259 -4.38 19.46 9.63
CA LEU A 259 -5.64 19.83 10.28
C LEU A 259 -6.75 18.84 9.98
N GLU A 260 -6.83 18.41 8.73
CA GLU A 260 -7.87 17.53 8.21
C GLU A 260 -7.36 16.72 7.02
N MET A 261 -7.96 15.56 6.80
CA MET A 261 -7.80 14.77 5.59
C MET A 261 -9.15 14.26 5.12
N GLN A 262 -9.36 14.23 3.81
CA GLN A 262 -10.54 13.64 3.20
C GLN A 262 -10.12 12.75 2.03
N ILE A 263 -10.78 11.60 1.90
CA ILE A 263 -10.64 10.70 0.75
C ILE A 263 -12.00 10.55 0.09
N ASP A 264 -12.03 10.86 -1.21
CA ASP A 264 -13.18 10.65 -2.08
C ASP A 264 -12.85 9.53 -3.07
N LEU A 265 -13.77 8.59 -3.27
CA LEU A 265 -13.75 7.65 -4.39
C LEU A 265 -14.42 8.29 -5.61
N TRP A 266 -13.90 7.98 -6.78
CA TRP A 266 -14.59 8.25 -8.03
C TRP A 266 -15.46 7.04 -8.41
N ARG A 267 -16.77 7.17 -8.26
CA ARG A 267 -17.76 6.16 -8.66
C ARG A 267 -18.76 6.80 -9.62
N ASP A 268 -18.94 6.21 -10.79
CA ASP A 268 -19.88 6.70 -11.82
C ASP A 268 -19.70 8.20 -12.15
N LYS A 269 -18.45 8.65 -12.25
CA LYS A 269 -18.08 10.07 -12.47
C LYS A 269 -18.47 11.02 -11.35
N LYS A 270 -18.85 10.50 -10.18
CA LYS A 270 -19.15 11.28 -8.97
C LYS A 270 -18.12 11.00 -7.88
N ALA A 271 -17.75 12.05 -7.17
CA ALA A 271 -16.93 11.91 -5.98
C ALA A 271 -17.82 11.49 -4.80
N VAL A 272 -17.49 10.39 -4.15
CA VAL A 272 -18.15 9.89 -2.93
C VAL A 272 -17.14 9.93 -1.80
N THR A 273 -17.35 10.78 -0.81
CA THR A 273 -16.47 10.82 0.36
C THR A 273 -16.63 9.54 1.16
N ILE A 274 -15.51 8.82 1.35
CA ILE A 274 -15.47 7.54 2.07
C ILE A 274 -14.76 7.63 3.41
N LEU A 275 -13.86 8.59 3.56
CA LEU A 275 -13.07 8.78 4.77
C LEU A 275 -12.87 10.28 5.05
N ARG A 276 -12.94 10.64 6.34
CA ARG A 276 -12.57 11.96 6.86
C ARG A 276 -11.77 11.77 8.13
N ILE A 277 -10.69 12.53 8.27
CA ILE A 277 -9.92 12.68 9.50
C ILE A 277 -10.11 14.11 9.98
N THR A 278 -10.56 14.27 11.22
CA THR A 278 -10.80 15.55 11.87
C THR A 278 -10.33 15.52 13.32
N ASP A 279 -10.46 16.63 14.00
CA ASP A 279 -10.17 16.77 15.44
C ASP A 279 -8.77 16.29 15.80
N ILE A 280 -7.76 16.60 14.95
CA ILE A 280 -6.38 16.17 15.19
C ILE A 280 -5.82 16.97 16.36
N ALA A 281 -5.54 16.29 17.46
CA ALA A 281 -4.99 16.86 18.67
C ALA A 281 -3.54 16.41 18.85
N TYR A 282 -2.60 17.33 18.94
CA TYR A 282 -1.18 17.08 19.13
C TYR A 282 -0.75 17.33 20.57
N GLY A 283 0.10 16.44 21.11
CA GLY A 283 0.78 16.62 22.39
C GLY A 283 -0.13 16.58 23.62
N LYS A 284 -1.34 16.07 23.53
CA LYS A 284 -2.21 15.91 24.68
C LYS A 284 -1.80 14.69 25.50
N PRO A 285 -1.71 14.81 26.84
CA PRO A 285 -1.47 13.66 27.71
C PRO A 285 -2.48 12.55 27.44
N VAL A 286 -2.02 11.31 27.36
CA VAL A 286 -2.85 10.13 27.19
C VAL A 286 -2.87 9.34 28.49
N ASP A 287 -4.05 8.90 28.93
CA ASP A 287 -4.18 7.99 30.05
C ASP A 287 -3.63 6.60 29.64
N GLU A 288 -2.76 6.04 30.46
CA GLU A 288 -2.20 4.69 30.24
C GLU A 288 -3.30 3.62 30.11
N ALA A 289 -4.39 3.78 30.84
CA ALA A 289 -5.55 2.90 30.74
C ALA A 289 -6.19 2.86 29.36
N ALA A 290 -5.95 3.88 28.52
CA ALA A 290 -6.42 3.91 27.13
C ALA A 290 -5.82 2.78 26.28
N PHE A 291 -4.61 2.32 26.61
CA PHE A 291 -3.90 1.26 25.87
C PHE A 291 -4.10 -0.13 26.48
N ALA A 292 -4.89 -0.26 27.54
CA ALA A 292 -5.22 -1.53 28.15
C ALA A 292 -6.45 -2.18 27.48
N ALA A 293 -6.39 -3.48 27.28
CA ALA A 293 -7.59 -4.25 26.92
C ALA A 293 -8.44 -4.51 28.18
N PRO A 294 -9.77 -4.48 28.10
CA PRO A 294 -10.63 -4.74 29.24
C PRO A 294 -10.51 -6.18 29.74
N ALA A 295 -10.84 -6.39 31.02
CA ALA A 295 -10.98 -7.73 31.58
C ALA A 295 -12.17 -8.48 30.93
N GLY A 296 -12.12 -9.81 30.93
CA GLY A 296 -13.21 -10.65 30.46
C GLY A 296 -13.24 -10.94 28.97
N ILE A 297 -12.23 -10.53 28.21
CA ILE A 297 -12.06 -10.93 26.81
C ILE A 297 -11.46 -12.34 26.78
N GLU A 298 -12.06 -13.22 25.99
CA GLU A 298 -11.51 -14.52 25.64
C GLU A 298 -10.51 -14.34 24.48
N TRP A 299 -9.23 -14.65 24.76
CA TRP A 299 -8.14 -14.38 23.83
C TRP A 299 -7.68 -15.60 23.07
N LEU A 300 -7.63 -15.48 21.73
CA LEU A 300 -6.86 -16.35 20.87
C LEU A 300 -5.43 -15.77 20.76
N ASP A 301 -4.46 -16.47 21.37
CA ASP A 301 -3.06 -16.03 21.34
C ASP A 301 -2.34 -16.50 20.07
N ARG A 302 -1.90 -15.54 19.25
CA ARG A 302 -1.19 -15.75 18.00
C ARG A 302 0.29 -15.36 18.07
N ARG A 303 0.80 -15.00 19.23
CA ARG A 303 2.21 -14.60 19.39
C ARG A 303 3.17 -15.75 19.22
N THR A 304 2.74 -16.96 19.52
CA THR A 304 3.54 -18.20 19.50
C THR A 304 3.14 -19.16 18.39
N ASP A 305 2.27 -18.74 17.47
CA ASP A 305 1.88 -19.57 16.34
C ASP A 305 3.04 -19.77 15.33
N SER A 306 4.16 -20.28 15.84
CA SER A 306 5.03 -21.09 14.99
C SER A 306 4.27 -22.36 14.72
N PRO A 307 3.99 -22.73 13.46
CA PRO A 307 3.41 -24.02 13.16
C PRO A 307 4.34 -25.09 13.76
N ALA A 308 3.75 -26.14 14.34
CA ALA A 308 4.47 -27.30 14.83
C ALA A 308 5.58 -27.71 13.84
N ASP A 309 6.72 -28.18 14.35
CA ASP A 309 7.94 -28.53 13.61
C ASP A 309 7.75 -29.74 12.67
N GLY A 310 6.66 -29.76 11.91
CA GLY A 310 6.31 -30.78 10.93
C GLY A 310 6.12 -30.23 9.52
N GLU A 311 6.26 -31.08 8.52
CA GLU A 311 5.87 -30.75 7.15
C GLU A 311 4.36 -30.48 7.12
N SER A 312 3.99 -29.23 6.85
CA SER A 312 2.57 -28.86 6.67
C SER A 312 2.05 -29.46 5.37
N GLN A 313 0.89 -30.09 5.44
CA GLN A 313 0.20 -30.60 4.26
C GLN A 313 -0.28 -29.50 3.28
N PHE A 314 -0.16 -28.24 3.68
CA PHE A 314 -0.53 -27.08 2.89
C PHE A 314 0.67 -26.41 2.19
N VAL A 315 1.82 -27.04 2.15
CA VAL A 315 3.02 -26.62 1.42
C VAL A 315 3.12 -27.39 0.11
N GLY A 316 3.57 -26.73 -0.97
CA GLY A 316 3.83 -27.36 -2.27
C GLY A 316 2.59 -27.83 -3.03
N ILE A 317 1.42 -27.41 -2.65
CA ILE A 317 0.14 -27.73 -3.32
C ILE A 317 -0.44 -26.51 -4.00
N THR A 318 -1.48 -26.69 -4.84
CA THR A 318 -2.20 -25.55 -5.46
C THR A 318 -3.17 -24.92 -4.47
N PRO A 319 -3.59 -23.65 -4.70
CA PRO A 319 -4.58 -22.99 -3.84
C PRO A 319 -5.93 -23.74 -3.84
N GLU A 320 -6.32 -24.32 -4.97
CA GLU A 320 -7.53 -25.14 -5.06
C GLU A 320 -7.45 -26.37 -4.16
N GLN A 321 -6.31 -27.06 -4.20
CA GLN A 321 -6.05 -28.23 -3.34
C GLN A 321 -6.03 -27.84 -1.85
N ALA A 322 -5.53 -26.66 -1.52
CA ALA A 322 -5.57 -26.15 -0.15
C ALA A 322 -7.01 -25.95 0.33
N VAL A 323 -7.84 -25.33 -0.50
CA VAL A 323 -9.27 -25.13 -0.21
C VAL A 323 -10.04 -26.46 -0.13
N GLU A 324 -9.77 -27.41 -1.04
CA GLU A 324 -10.37 -28.76 -0.99
C GLU A 324 -10.04 -29.46 0.33
N ARG A 325 -8.77 -29.44 0.79
CA ARG A 325 -8.36 -30.03 2.06
C ARG A 325 -9.03 -29.34 3.25
N MET A 326 -9.13 -28.02 3.22
CA MET A 326 -9.83 -27.24 4.24
C MET A 326 -11.29 -27.68 4.39
N PHE A 327 -12.05 -27.74 3.29
CA PHE A 327 -13.46 -28.17 3.36
C PHE A 327 -13.60 -29.66 3.65
N THR A 328 -12.63 -30.48 3.30
CA THR A 328 -12.62 -31.89 3.71
C THR A 328 -12.49 -31.99 5.24
N ALA A 329 -11.60 -31.20 5.83
CA ALA A 329 -11.44 -31.12 7.28
C ALA A 329 -12.67 -30.53 7.99
N MET A 330 -13.30 -29.49 7.42
CA MET A 330 -14.55 -28.90 7.95
C MET A 330 -15.69 -29.90 7.98
N ARG A 331 -15.78 -30.81 7.01
CA ARG A 331 -16.82 -31.83 6.96
C ARG A 331 -16.81 -32.75 8.18
N THR A 332 -15.63 -33.13 8.67
CA THR A 332 -15.44 -34.00 9.84
C THR A 332 -15.00 -33.24 11.08
N TRP A 333 -14.79 -31.95 10.96
CA TRP A 333 -14.21 -31.04 11.94
C TRP A 333 -12.86 -31.53 12.48
N ASP A 334 -11.92 -31.84 11.56
CA ASP A 334 -10.55 -32.18 11.93
C ASP A 334 -9.77 -30.94 12.36
N GLU A 335 -9.78 -30.65 13.66
CA GLU A 335 -9.13 -29.47 14.22
C GLU A 335 -7.61 -29.42 13.95
N SER A 336 -6.95 -30.56 13.85
CA SER A 336 -5.50 -30.60 13.60
C SER A 336 -5.18 -30.00 12.24
N VAL A 337 -5.95 -30.35 11.23
CA VAL A 337 -5.84 -29.82 9.87
C VAL A 337 -6.32 -28.38 9.81
N LEU A 338 -7.47 -28.06 10.45
CA LEU A 338 -8.03 -26.72 10.41
C LEU A 338 -7.14 -25.67 11.08
N LYS A 339 -6.45 -25.99 12.17
CA LYS A 339 -5.47 -25.11 12.83
C LYS A 339 -4.31 -24.72 11.91
N GLU A 340 -3.96 -25.56 10.95
CA GLU A 340 -2.91 -25.24 9.99
C GLU A 340 -3.34 -24.15 8.98
N ILE A 341 -4.52 -24.29 8.40
CA ILE A 341 -4.97 -23.38 7.32
C ILE A 341 -5.79 -22.20 7.81
N LEU A 342 -6.55 -22.38 8.91
CA LEU A 342 -7.40 -21.35 9.52
C LEU A 342 -6.68 -20.64 10.67
N ALA A 343 -5.40 -20.38 10.50
CA ALA A 343 -4.56 -19.82 11.54
C ALA A 343 -5.07 -18.48 12.10
N TYR A 344 -5.86 -17.72 11.38
CA TYR A 344 -6.39 -16.41 11.78
C TYR A 344 -7.81 -16.45 12.35
N TYR A 345 -8.39 -17.64 12.55
CA TYR A 345 -9.79 -17.79 12.93
C TYR A 345 -10.00 -18.46 14.29
N HIS A 346 -11.02 -18.03 15.01
CA HIS A 346 -11.55 -18.73 16.18
C HIS A 346 -12.33 -19.96 15.70
N LEU A 347 -11.76 -21.15 15.83
CA LEU A 347 -12.36 -22.39 15.30
C LEU A 347 -13.72 -22.69 15.90
N ASP A 348 -13.92 -22.44 17.20
CA ASP A 348 -15.22 -22.66 17.87
C ASP A 348 -16.34 -21.78 17.30
N ALA A 349 -15.99 -20.55 16.87
CA ALA A 349 -16.95 -19.66 16.21
C ALA A 349 -17.31 -20.19 14.82
N LEU A 350 -16.32 -20.65 14.05
CA LEU A 350 -16.54 -21.22 12.73
C LEU A 350 -17.26 -22.56 12.76
N LYS A 351 -17.00 -23.39 13.79
CA LYS A 351 -17.62 -24.70 13.96
C LYS A 351 -19.11 -24.65 13.83
N ARG A 352 -19.74 -23.70 14.52
CA ARG A 352 -21.20 -23.54 14.52
C ARG A 352 -21.80 -23.34 13.12
N THR A 353 -21.03 -22.79 12.20
CA THR A 353 -21.50 -22.49 10.84
C THR A 353 -21.03 -23.52 9.84
N TYR A 354 -19.79 -23.99 9.96
CA TYR A 354 -19.10 -24.73 8.90
C TYR A 354 -18.90 -26.23 9.21
N GLU A 355 -19.17 -26.72 10.44
CA GLU A 355 -19.09 -28.16 10.73
C GLU A 355 -20.07 -28.92 9.84
N GLY A 356 -19.58 -29.97 9.19
CA GLY A 356 -20.37 -30.79 8.25
C GLY A 356 -20.54 -30.20 6.86
N CYS A 357 -20.03 -28.97 6.60
CA CYS A 357 -20.11 -28.40 5.27
C CYS A 357 -19.23 -29.17 4.27
N ARG A 358 -19.60 -29.09 2.99
CA ARG A 358 -18.90 -29.78 1.89
C ARG A 358 -18.67 -28.85 0.72
N LEU A 359 -17.48 -28.90 0.14
CA LEU A 359 -17.21 -28.29 -1.15
C LEU A 359 -17.92 -29.12 -2.25
N ILE A 360 -18.79 -28.48 -3.04
CA ILE A 360 -19.46 -29.09 -4.17
C ILE A 360 -18.63 -28.92 -5.43
N ALA A 361 -18.09 -27.72 -5.64
CA ALA A 361 -17.30 -27.35 -6.80
C ALA A 361 -16.42 -26.13 -6.47
N HIS A 362 -15.34 -25.98 -7.18
CA HIS A 362 -14.56 -24.75 -7.23
C HIS A 362 -14.20 -24.37 -8.68
N LYS A 363 -13.81 -23.14 -8.89
CA LYS A 363 -13.22 -22.67 -10.15
C LYS A 363 -11.72 -22.43 -9.96
N GLN A 364 -11.02 -22.21 -11.07
CA GLN A 364 -9.64 -21.79 -11.04
C GLN A 364 -9.53 -20.47 -10.24
N HIS A 365 -8.49 -20.35 -9.44
CA HIS A 365 -8.18 -19.15 -8.68
C HIS A 365 -7.87 -17.96 -9.60
N PHE A 366 -8.03 -16.76 -9.08
CA PHE A 366 -7.66 -15.52 -9.74
C PHE A 366 -6.96 -14.57 -8.75
N ARG A 367 -6.29 -13.55 -9.30
CA ARG A 367 -5.74 -12.42 -8.53
C ARG A 367 -6.62 -11.20 -8.72
N SER A 368 -6.65 -10.32 -7.74
CA SER A 368 -7.33 -9.03 -7.84
C SER A 368 -6.71 -8.04 -6.87
N GLY A 369 -6.62 -6.77 -7.29
CA GLY A 369 -6.16 -5.67 -6.46
C GLY A 369 -4.70 -5.80 -6.01
N THR A 370 -4.44 -5.38 -4.79
CA THR A 370 -3.12 -5.42 -4.13
C THR A 370 -2.94 -6.66 -3.25
N TYR A 371 -3.95 -7.51 -3.15
CA TYR A 371 -3.90 -8.69 -2.29
C TYR A 371 -2.76 -9.64 -2.68
N GLY A 372 -1.90 -9.99 -1.73
CA GLY A 372 -0.71 -10.83 -1.96
C GLY A 372 -1.02 -12.31 -2.21
N GLY A 373 -2.24 -12.75 -1.94
CA GLY A 373 -2.72 -14.12 -2.17
C GLY A 373 -3.51 -14.28 -3.48
N VAL A 374 -4.42 -15.25 -3.46
CA VAL A 374 -5.34 -15.55 -4.56
C VAL A 374 -6.75 -15.83 -4.02
N PHE A 375 -7.72 -15.73 -4.89
CA PHE A 375 -9.15 -15.94 -4.63
C PHE A 375 -9.63 -17.21 -5.33
N VAL A 376 -10.21 -18.15 -4.58
CA VAL A 376 -10.76 -19.40 -5.11
C VAL A 376 -12.29 -19.36 -5.01
N PRO A 377 -13.02 -19.21 -6.14
CA PRO A 377 -14.48 -19.28 -6.13
C PRO A 377 -14.94 -20.70 -5.84
N CYS A 378 -15.81 -20.84 -4.86
CA CYS A 378 -16.29 -22.12 -4.35
C CYS A 378 -17.81 -22.15 -4.27
N ARG A 379 -18.39 -23.32 -4.52
CA ARG A 379 -19.76 -23.63 -4.15
C ARG A 379 -19.76 -24.64 -3.03
N ILE A 380 -20.37 -24.29 -1.91
CA ILE A 380 -20.44 -25.12 -0.70
C ILE A 380 -21.87 -25.56 -0.39
N LEU A 381 -21.98 -26.68 0.30
CA LEU A 381 -23.24 -27.20 0.86
C LEU A 381 -23.05 -27.28 2.38
N PHE A 382 -23.84 -26.54 3.12
CA PHE A 382 -23.88 -26.58 4.58
C PHE A 382 -24.59 -27.84 5.08
N ALA A 383 -24.41 -28.18 6.35
CA ALA A 383 -25.05 -29.33 7.00
C ALA A 383 -26.58 -29.25 6.98
N ASP A 384 -27.15 -28.03 7.00
CA ASP A 384 -28.58 -27.77 6.91
C ASP A 384 -29.18 -27.90 5.50
N GLY A 385 -28.36 -28.21 4.50
CA GLY A 385 -28.76 -28.35 3.09
C GLY A 385 -28.72 -27.05 2.27
N ARG A 386 -28.41 -25.92 2.87
CA ARG A 386 -28.22 -24.62 2.18
C ARG A 386 -26.98 -24.67 1.30
N LYS A 387 -27.10 -24.15 0.08
CA LYS A 387 -25.99 -24.00 -0.86
C LYS A 387 -25.62 -22.53 -0.99
N GLU A 388 -24.33 -22.26 -1.03
CA GLU A 388 -23.82 -20.89 -1.16
C GLU A 388 -22.61 -20.85 -2.10
N ASP A 389 -22.51 -19.78 -2.90
CA ASP A 389 -21.32 -19.45 -3.68
C ASP A 389 -20.50 -18.46 -2.84
N ILE A 390 -19.29 -18.85 -2.51
CA ILE A 390 -18.34 -18.03 -1.75
C ILE A 390 -17.01 -17.89 -2.51
N VAL A 391 -16.21 -16.94 -2.10
CA VAL A 391 -14.86 -16.76 -2.66
C VAL A 391 -13.87 -16.81 -1.51
N VAL A 392 -13.13 -17.91 -1.42
CA VAL A 392 -12.14 -18.10 -0.35
C VAL A 392 -10.84 -17.39 -0.75
N ALA A 393 -10.38 -16.47 0.09
CA ALA A 393 -9.08 -15.85 -0.03
C ALA A 393 -8.03 -16.75 0.65
N VAL A 394 -6.96 -17.09 -0.09
CA VAL A 394 -5.83 -17.87 0.45
C VAL A 394 -4.52 -17.24 0.05
N ARG A 395 -3.54 -17.28 0.96
CA ARG A 395 -2.19 -16.74 0.73
C ARG A 395 -1.11 -17.70 1.20
N ASN A 396 0.07 -17.64 0.58
CA ASN A 396 1.23 -18.45 0.95
C ASN A 396 2.53 -17.62 0.99
N ASP A 397 2.43 -16.32 1.09
CA ASP A 397 3.54 -15.36 1.16
C ASP A 397 4.14 -15.28 2.59
N ASN A 398 4.20 -16.42 3.27
CA ASN A 398 4.88 -16.60 4.54
C ASN A 398 6.20 -17.38 4.36
N GLU A 399 7.07 -17.34 5.36
CA GLU A 399 8.41 -17.95 5.31
C GLU A 399 8.44 -19.42 4.87
N ARG A 400 7.36 -20.16 5.11
CA ARG A 400 7.24 -21.59 4.79
C ARG A 400 6.53 -21.87 3.46
N GLY A 401 5.98 -20.86 2.79
CA GLY A 401 5.15 -21.03 1.58
C GLY A 401 3.87 -21.85 1.84
N ARG A 402 3.39 -21.90 3.09
CA ARG A 402 2.19 -22.60 3.51
C ARG A 402 0.94 -21.80 3.15
N TRP A 403 -0.04 -22.45 2.55
CA TRP A 403 -1.34 -21.81 2.32
C TRP A 403 -2.10 -21.58 3.62
N LEU A 404 -2.60 -20.37 3.80
CA LEU A 404 -3.46 -19.93 4.89
C LEU A 404 -4.74 -19.33 4.29
N ALA A 405 -5.90 -19.64 4.87
CA ALA A 405 -7.13 -18.93 4.55
C ALA A 405 -7.12 -17.58 5.28
N ASP A 406 -7.50 -16.53 4.56
CA ASP A 406 -7.39 -15.14 4.98
C ASP A 406 -8.69 -14.37 4.82
N GLY A 407 -9.73 -15.00 4.26
CA GLY A 407 -11.05 -14.40 4.10
C GLY A 407 -12.03 -15.28 3.33
N GLY A 408 -13.29 -14.82 3.28
CA GLY A 408 -14.34 -15.45 2.47
C GLY A 408 -15.00 -16.68 3.11
N ILE A 409 -14.77 -16.88 4.41
CA ILE A 409 -15.43 -17.93 5.22
C ILE A 409 -15.96 -17.37 6.53
#